data_fd2053c5e5346f2940c3f46bb561daf6
#
_entry.id   fd2053c5e5346f2940c3f46bb561daf6
#
_cell.length_a   1.000
_cell.length_b   1.000
_cell.length_c   1.000
_cell.angle_alpha   90.00
_cell.angle_beta   90.00
_cell.angle_gamma   90.00
#
_symmetry.space_group_name_H-M   'P 1'
#
loop_
_entity.id
_entity.type
_entity.pdbx_description
1 polymer ?
#
loop_
_entity_poly.entity_id
_entity_poly.type
_entity_poly.pdbx_seq_one_letter_code
_entity_poly.pdbx_strand_id
1 'polypeptide(L)'
;MTAEKFKSICEYKGITCNNLVRIRIIRPKKFLGFFRQLTGITIEGAFNRCSACVEIMANDDNGVSMMHYIDYEDIIGVELIKN
;
A
#
# COMPACT_ATOMS: atom_id res chain seq x y z
N MET A 1 -6.40 4.77 -6.70
CA MET A 1 -7.49 5.47 -5.97
C MET A 1 -7.02 6.86 -5.57
N THR A 2 -7.94 7.76 -5.25
CA THR A 2 -7.57 9.10 -4.77
C THR A 2 -7.19 9.08 -3.29
N ALA A 3 -6.44 10.11 -2.85
CA ALA A 3 -6.11 10.25 -1.43
C ALA A 3 -7.37 10.36 -0.56
N GLU A 4 -8.35 11.11 -1.03
CA GLU A 4 -9.61 11.29 -0.29
C GLU A 4 -10.36 9.99 -0.11
N LYS A 5 -10.44 9.19 -1.18
CA LYS A 5 -11.09 7.87 -1.12
C LYS A 5 -10.36 6.92 -0.18
N PHE A 6 -9.03 6.92 -0.25
CA PHE A 6 -8.22 6.09 0.66
C PHE A 6 -8.46 6.46 2.12
N LYS A 7 -8.43 7.75 2.43
CA LYS A 7 -8.67 8.24 3.79
C LYS A 7 -10.06 7.87 4.29
N SER A 8 -11.07 7.99 3.43
CA SER A 8 -12.45 7.60 3.77
C SER A 8 -12.56 6.11 4.10
N ILE A 9 -11.87 5.26 3.32
CA ILE A 9 -11.85 3.82 3.56
C ILE A 9 -11.18 3.51 4.90
N CYS A 10 -10.06 4.17 5.19
CA CYS A 10 -9.36 4.00 6.47
C CYS A 10 -10.25 4.38 7.67
N GLU A 11 -10.97 5.49 7.57
CA GLU A 11 -11.91 5.91 8.61
C GLU A 11 -13.04 4.88 8.79
N TYR A 12 -13.61 4.43 7.68
CA TYR A 12 -14.69 3.46 7.71
C TYR A 12 -14.25 2.14 8.35
N LYS A 13 -13.04 1.68 8.03
CA LYS A 13 -12.50 0.41 8.53
C LYS A 13 -11.80 0.53 9.88
N GLY A 14 -11.66 1.73 10.40
CA GLY A 14 -10.97 1.97 11.67
C GLY A 14 -9.47 1.75 11.62
N ILE A 15 -8.85 2.01 10.46
CA ILE A 15 -7.42 1.84 10.30
C ILE A 15 -6.69 3.04 10.89
N THR A 16 -5.83 2.77 11.87
CA THR A 16 -5.02 3.79 12.54
C THR A 16 -3.56 3.34 12.59
N CYS A 17 -2.69 4.22 13.07
CA CYS A 17 -1.26 3.93 13.20
C CYS A 17 -1.02 2.61 13.94
N ASN A 18 -0.07 1.82 13.45
CA ASN A 18 0.34 0.51 13.95
C ASN A 18 -0.66 -0.64 13.70
N ASN A 19 -1.79 -0.40 13.07
CA ASN A 19 -2.65 -1.50 12.64
C ASN A 19 -1.99 -2.26 11.51
N LEU A 20 -2.11 -3.59 11.52
CA LEU A 20 -1.69 -4.43 10.41
C LEU A 20 -2.68 -4.30 9.27
N VAL A 21 -2.19 -3.94 8.11
CA VAL A 21 -3.00 -3.75 6.91
C VAL A 21 -2.41 -4.50 5.72
N ARG A 22 -3.27 -4.83 4.78
CA ARG A 22 -2.89 -5.39 3.49
C ARG A 22 -3.29 -4.41 2.42
N ILE A 23 -2.32 -3.95 1.64
CA ILE A 23 -2.57 -3.04 0.53
C ILE A 23 -2.27 -3.76 -0.77
N ARG A 24 -3.25 -3.75 -1.67
CA ARG A 24 -3.10 -4.30 -3.01
C ARG A 24 -2.86 -3.15 -3.96
N ILE A 25 -1.82 -3.29 -4.77
CA ILE A 25 -1.42 -2.28 -5.73
C ILE A 25 -1.24 -2.91 -7.11
N ILE A 26 -1.40 -2.08 -8.14
CA ILE A 26 -1.05 -2.44 -9.51
C ILE A 26 -0.03 -1.43 -10.00
N ARG A 27 1.11 -1.92 -10.45
CA ARG A 27 2.17 -1.09 -11.03
C ARG A 27 2.45 -1.52 -12.45
N PRO A 28 2.66 -0.56 -13.36
CA PRO A 28 3.15 -0.89 -14.70
C PRO A 28 4.59 -1.39 -14.61
N LYS A 29 4.86 -2.51 -15.27
CA LYS A 29 6.20 -3.07 -15.37
C LYS A 29 6.61 -3.05 -16.84
N LYS A 30 7.79 -2.50 -17.14
CA LYS A 30 8.35 -2.52 -18.48
C LYS A 30 8.84 -3.92 -18.82
N PHE A 31 8.40 -4.40 -19.96
CA PHE A 31 8.87 -5.67 -20.51
C PHE A 31 9.56 -5.40 -21.85
N LEU A 32 10.80 -5.82 -21.98
CA LEU A 32 11.65 -5.62 -23.18
C LEU A 32 11.75 -4.14 -23.60
N GLY A 33 11.57 -3.21 -22.68
CA GLY A 33 11.67 -1.78 -22.93
C GLY A 33 10.52 -1.16 -23.73
N PHE A 34 9.67 -1.97 -24.35
CA PHE A 34 8.59 -1.49 -25.23
C PHE A 34 7.20 -1.72 -24.66
N PHE A 35 7.02 -2.81 -23.94
CA PHE A 35 5.72 -3.21 -23.42
C PHE A 35 5.63 -2.94 -21.93
N ARG A 36 4.47 -2.47 -21.49
CA ARG A 36 4.14 -2.35 -20.07
C ARG A 36 3.17 -3.43 -19.70
N GLN A 37 3.51 -4.18 -18.67
CA GLN A 37 2.63 -5.18 -18.10
C GLN A 37 2.20 -4.70 -16.72
N LEU A 38 0.91 -4.79 -16.43
CA LEU A 38 0.39 -4.48 -15.10
C LEU A 38 0.66 -5.67 -14.19
N THR A 39 1.34 -5.42 -13.08
CA THR A 39 1.66 -6.45 -12.10
C THR A 39 0.97 -6.12 -10.79
N GLY A 40 0.16 -7.07 -10.31
CA GLY A 40 -0.45 -6.96 -8.99
C GLY A 40 0.55 -7.33 -7.91
N ILE A 41 0.64 -6.48 -6.89
CA ILE A 41 1.52 -6.69 -5.73
C ILE A 41 0.69 -6.48 -4.47
N THR A 42 0.93 -7.33 -3.47
CA THR A 42 0.31 -7.18 -2.16
C THR A 42 1.40 -6.85 -1.14
N ILE A 43 1.18 -5.78 -0.38
CA ILE A 43 2.09 -5.35 0.68
C ILE A 43 1.35 -5.45 2.00
N GLU A 44 1.92 -6.19 2.95
CA GLU A 44 1.38 -6.32 4.30
C GLU A 44 2.35 -5.71 5.30
N GLY A 45 1.83 -4.89 6.20
CA GLY A 45 2.66 -4.25 7.21
C GLY A 45 1.87 -3.38 8.15
N ALA A 46 2.58 -2.71 9.04
CA ALA A 46 1.99 -1.79 10.00
C ALA A 46 1.75 -0.44 9.34
N PHE A 47 0.50 -0.01 9.34
CA PHE A 47 0.12 1.31 8.82
C PHE A 47 0.76 2.39 9.67
N ASN A 48 1.42 3.35 9.04
CA ASN A 48 1.99 4.50 9.72
C ASN A 48 1.10 5.72 9.56
N ARG A 49 0.98 6.21 8.34
CA ARG A 49 0.10 7.35 8.04
C ARG A 49 -0.18 7.45 6.54
N CYS A 50 -1.15 8.28 6.19
CA CYS A 50 -1.40 8.67 4.82
C CYS A 50 -1.46 10.19 4.73
N SER A 51 -0.54 10.77 3.96
CA SER A 51 -0.47 12.20 3.71
C SER A 51 -0.27 12.43 2.22
N ALA A 52 0.92 12.81 1.77
CA ALA A 52 1.23 12.89 0.34
C ALA A 52 1.20 11.50 -0.33
N CYS A 53 1.52 10.46 0.44
CA CYS A 53 1.42 9.05 0.02
C CYS A 53 1.07 8.20 1.23
N VAL A 54 0.88 6.89 1.02
CA VAL A 54 0.64 5.95 2.10
C VAL A 54 1.96 5.41 2.60
N GLU A 55 2.15 5.40 3.92
CA GLU A 55 3.36 4.90 4.57
C GLU A 55 3.06 3.64 5.37
N ILE A 56 3.77 2.56 5.05
CA ILE A 56 3.63 1.27 5.71
C ILE A 56 5.02 0.77 6.12
N MET A 57 5.14 0.30 7.35
CA MET A 57 6.33 -0.38 7.81
C MET A 57 6.18 -1.87 7.57
N ALA A 58 7.04 -2.43 6.73
CA ALA A 58 7.02 -3.85 6.39
C ALA A 58 8.43 -4.40 6.32
N ASN A 59 8.57 -5.72 6.48
CA ASN A 59 9.86 -6.37 6.37
C ASN A 59 10.17 -6.69 4.89
N ASP A 60 11.45 -6.56 4.53
CA ASP A 60 11.93 -7.02 3.24
C ASP A 60 12.18 -8.54 3.27
N ASP A 61 12.72 -9.11 2.17
CA ASP A 61 12.99 -10.53 2.04
C ASP A 61 14.04 -11.04 3.05
N ASN A 62 14.86 -10.13 3.59
CA ASN A 62 15.87 -10.45 4.58
C ASN A 62 15.39 -10.23 6.03
N GLY A 63 14.13 -9.86 6.21
CA GLY A 63 13.56 -9.60 7.53
C GLY A 63 13.89 -8.22 8.09
N VAL A 64 14.45 -7.33 7.28
CA VAL A 64 14.75 -5.96 7.70
C VAL A 64 13.52 -5.09 7.54
N SER A 65 13.13 -4.41 8.62
CA SER A 65 12.00 -3.48 8.59
C SER A 65 12.34 -2.24 7.76
N MET A 66 11.48 -1.90 6.81
CA MET A 66 11.63 -0.70 6.01
C MET A 66 10.30 0.00 5.83
N MET A 67 10.36 1.33 5.73
CA MET A 67 9.19 2.13 5.39
C MET A 67 8.95 2.05 3.88
N HIS A 68 7.73 1.67 3.51
CA HIS A 68 7.27 1.67 2.12
C HIS A 68 6.38 2.88 1.88
N TYR A 69 6.67 3.60 0.81
CA TYR A 69 5.91 4.78 0.39
C TYR A 69 5.13 4.40 -0.87
N ILE A 70 3.81 4.42 -0.77
CA ILE A 70 2.94 3.91 -1.84
C ILE A 70 2.08 5.05 -2.36
N ASP A 71 2.16 5.30 -3.67
CA ASP A 71 1.34 6.32 -4.31
C ASP A 71 -0.12 5.89 -4.36
N TYR A 72 -1.01 6.82 -4.06
CA TYR A 72 -2.46 6.54 -4.07
C TYR A 72 -2.95 6.00 -5.40
N GLU A 73 -2.42 6.49 -6.50
CA GLU A 73 -2.85 6.06 -7.84
C GLU A 73 -2.57 4.59 -8.13
N ASP A 74 -1.60 4.00 -7.44
CA ASP A 74 -1.27 2.58 -7.60
C ASP A 74 -2.16 1.67 -6.76
N ILE A 75 -2.86 2.20 -5.78
CA ILE A 75 -3.62 1.42 -4.82
C ILE A 75 -4.98 1.03 -5.37
N ILE A 76 -5.29 -0.26 -5.31
CA ILE A 76 -6.59 -0.81 -5.73
C ILE A 76 -7.42 -1.33 -4.57
N GLY A 77 -6.82 -1.54 -3.42
CA GLY A 77 -7.55 -1.99 -2.24
C GLY A 77 -6.73 -1.90 -0.99
N VAL A 78 -7.39 -1.78 0.14
CA VAL A 78 -6.80 -1.79 1.48
C VAL A 78 -7.70 -2.57 2.41
N GLU A 79 -7.11 -3.43 3.23
CA GLU A 79 -7.82 -4.27 4.18
C GLU A 79 -7.15 -4.17 5.54
N LEU A 80 -7.96 -4.12 6.58
CA LEU A 80 -7.47 -4.22 7.95
C LEU A 80 -7.30 -5.71 8.29
N ILE A 81 -6.08 -6.11 8.62
CA ILE A 81 -5.78 -7.50 8.99
C ILE A 81 -5.96 -7.66 10.50
N LYS A 82 -5.43 -6.70 11.26
CA LYS A 82 -5.45 -6.76 12.72
C LYS A 82 -5.33 -5.38 13.33
N ASN A 83 -6.11 -5.14 14.33
CA ASN A 83 -6.03 -3.91 15.14
C ASN A 83 -4.86 -3.94 16.11
#